data_d99d9f04a4d38ae85f72bfde9a836447
#
_entry.id   d99d9f04a4d38ae85f72bfde9a836447
#
_cell.length_a   1.000
_cell.length_b   1.000
_cell.length_c   1.000
_cell.angle_alpha   90.00
_cell.angle_beta   90.00
_cell.angle_gamma   90.00
#
_symmetry.space_group_name_H-M   'P 1'
#
loop_
_entity.id
_entity.type
_entity.pdbx_description
1 polymer ?
#
loop_
_entity_poly.entity_id
_entity_poly.type
_entity_poly.pdbx_seq_one_letter_code
_entity_poly.pdbx_strand_id
1 'polypeptide(L)'
;MRICISGTPGTGKSVVAKMISENYIELNIFSKINGCIKGIDKKRNVGIVDIDCLKSKLKDIDDAILVGHYSHLLSCDIVIVLRTNPQVLEKRLRERNYSKEKLRENLEAEALGIITEEALSVCKNVYEIDTSDITIEETAKIINKIIEGKGEEYRAGKINFMEEILKWY
;
A
#
# COMPACT_ATOMS: atom_id res chain seq x y z
N MET A 1 -0.90 -12.12 -14.67
CA MET A 1 -1.76 -11.24 -13.82
C MET A 1 -0.87 -10.44 -12.87
N ARG A 2 -1.00 -9.12 -12.90
CA ARG A 2 -0.24 -8.22 -12.03
C ARG A 2 -1.11 -7.80 -10.85
N ILE A 3 -0.64 -8.08 -9.64
CA ILE A 3 -1.32 -7.76 -8.38
C ILE A 3 -0.53 -6.69 -7.65
N CYS A 4 -1.18 -5.64 -7.23
CA CYS A 4 -0.57 -4.57 -6.46
C CYS A 4 -1.06 -4.59 -5.02
N ILE A 5 -0.13 -4.69 -4.06
CA ILE A 5 -0.41 -4.55 -2.64
C ILE A 5 0.05 -3.17 -2.22
N SER A 6 -0.92 -2.30 -1.97
CA SER A 6 -0.72 -0.90 -1.62
C SER A 6 -1.19 -0.61 -0.19
N GLY A 7 -0.95 0.57 0.29
CA GLY A 7 -1.32 1.01 1.64
C GLY A 7 -0.25 1.92 2.24
N THR A 8 -0.62 2.69 3.24
CA THR A 8 0.30 3.53 4.00
C THR A 8 1.46 2.73 4.60
N PRO A 9 2.62 3.36 4.89
CA PRO A 9 3.69 2.70 5.65
C PRO A 9 3.17 2.15 6.98
N GLY A 10 3.58 0.93 7.34
CA GLY A 10 3.20 0.28 8.60
C GLY A 10 1.97 -0.62 8.54
N THR A 11 1.32 -0.75 7.38
CA THR A 11 0.13 -1.60 7.22
C THR A 11 0.44 -3.09 6.99
N GLY A 12 1.71 -3.48 6.88
CA GLY A 12 2.13 -4.88 6.78
C GLY A 12 2.32 -5.43 5.36
N LYS A 13 2.37 -4.58 4.33
CA LYS A 13 2.48 -4.96 2.91
C LYS A 13 3.60 -5.97 2.62
N SER A 14 4.82 -5.63 2.99
CA SER A 14 6.01 -6.44 2.67
C SER A 14 6.00 -7.79 3.36
N VAL A 15 5.54 -7.83 4.60
CA VAL A 15 5.47 -9.06 5.40
C VAL A 15 4.43 -10.00 4.81
N VAL A 16 3.26 -9.52 4.46
CA VAL A 16 2.22 -10.36 3.86
C VAL A 16 2.57 -10.81 2.45
N ALA A 17 3.20 -9.95 1.65
CA ALA A 17 3.65 -10.31 0.31
C ALA A 17 4.65 -11.47 0.32
N LYS A 18 5.62 -11.42 1.22
CA LYS A 18 6.59 -12.50 1.44
C LYS A 18 5.93 -13.82 1.85
N MET A 19 4.81 -13.75 2.57
CA MET A 19 4.06 -14.94 2.99
C MET A 19 3.29 -15.59 1.84
N ILE A 20 2.76 -14.80 0.91
CA ILE A 20 1.92 -15.31 -0.18
C ILE A 20 2.70 -15.71 -1.44
N SER A 21 3.90 -15.17 -1.64
CA SER A 21 4.71 -15.45 -2.83
C SER A 21 6.19 -15.20 -2.59
N GLU A 22 7.02 -16.06 -3.17
CA GLU A 22 8.47 -15.79 -3.26
C GLU A 22 8.80 -14.77 -4.37
N ASN A 23 7.91 -14.62 -5.35
CA ASN A 23 8.08 -13.74 -6.51
C ASN A 23 7.32 -12.42 -6.33
N TYR A 24 7.71 -11.63 -5.34
CA TYR A 24 7.18 -10.28 -5.19
C TYR A 24 8.28 -9.23 -5.42
N ILE A 25 7.88 -8.05 -5.83
CA ILE A 25 8.78 -6.92 -6.12
C ILE A 25 8.52 -5.80 -5.11
N GLU A 26 9.48 -5.57 -4.23
CA GLU A 26 9.52 -4.39 -3.36
C GLU A 26 9.88 -3.15 -4.17
N LEU A 27 8.92 -2.28 -4.42
CA LEU A 27 9.09 -1.14 -5.30
C LEU A 27 10.11 -0.12 -4.80
N ASN A 28 10.25 0.03 -3.48
CA ASN A 28 11.27 0.91 -2.92
C ASN A 28 12.70 0.45 -3.21
N ILE A 29 12.92 -0.86 -3.24
CA ILE A 29 14.22 -1.46 -3.59
C ILE A 29 14.38 -1.43 -5.10
N PHE A 30 13.37 -1.88 -5.83
CA PHE A 30 13.38 -1.94 -7.29
C PHE A 30 13.65 -0.58 -7.95
N SER A 31 13.00 0.49 -7.46
CA SER A 31 13.19 1.85 -7.97
C SER A 31 14.60 2.37 -7.79
N LYS A 32 15.25 2.06 -6.67
CA LYS A 32 16.65 2.44 -6.41
C LYS A 32 17.62 1.68 -7.33
N ILE A 33 17.46 0.37 -7.44
CA ILE A 33 18.34 -0.48 -8.28
C ILE A 33 18.22 -0.12 -9.76
N ASN A 34 17.03 0.24 -10.22
CA ASN A 34 16.75 0.53 -11.63
C ASN A 34 16.86 2.01 -12.00
N GLY A 35 17.35 2.86 -11.09
CA GLY A 35 17.55 4.29 -11.37
C GLY A 35 16.27 5.08 -11.56
N CYS A 36 15.17 4.67 -10.95
CA CYS A 36 13.87 5.34 -11.03
C CYS A 36 13.62 6.31 -9.87
N ILE A 37 14.67 6.89 -9.33
CA ILE A 37 14.60 7.99 -8.35
C ILE A 37 15.03 9.27 -9.05
N LYS A 38 14.14 10.23 -9.22
CA LYS A 38 14.38 11.48 -9.96
C LYS A 38 14.77 12.68 -9.10
N GLY A 39 14.86 12.51 -7.78
CA GLY A 39 15.24 13.57 -6.88
C GLY A 39 15.04 13.16 -5.42
N ILE A 40 15.29 14.10 -4.52
CA ILE A 40 15.10 13.92 -3.08
C ILE A 40 14.18 15.02 -2.55
N ASP A 41 13.10 14.62 -1.90
CA ASP A 41 12.30 15.54 -1.08
C ASP A 41 13.11 15.84 0.20
N LYS A 42 13.72 17.02 0.23
CA LYS A 42 14.58 17.44 1.34
C LYS A 42 13.81 17.60 2.66
N LYS A 43 12.53 17.97 2.58
CA LYS A 43 11.67 18.13 3.76
C LYS A 43 11.36 16.80 4.43
N ARG A 44 11.12 15.76 3.64
CA ARG A 44 10.78 14.41 4.12
C ARG A 44 11.98 13.46 4.16
N ASN A 45 13.11 13.89 3.59
CA ASN A 45 14.33 13.07 3.43
C ASN A 45 14.04 11.71 2.75
N VAL A 46 13.26 11.72 1.68
CA VAL A 46 12.90 10.54 0.89
C VAL A 46 13.14 10.78 -0.60
N GLY A 47 13.48 9.71 -1.31
CA GLY A 47 13.62 9.76 -2.76
C GLY A 47 12.27 9.97 -3.45
N ILE A 48 12.24 10.82 -4.46
CA ILE A 48 11.08 11.03 -5.33
C ILE A 48 11.11 9.98 -6.42
N VAL A 49 10.13 9.08 -6.41
CA VAL A 49 10.03 7.98 -7.38
C VAL A 49 9.50 8.49 -8.71
N ASP A 50 10.14 8.06 -9.79
CA ASP A 50 9.66 8.27 -11.15
C ASP A 50 8.76 7.11 -11.58
N ILE A 51 7.45 7.34 -11.58
CA ILE A 51 6.45 6.32 -11.91
C ILE A 51 6.53 5.90 -13.38
N ASP A 52 6.82 6.81 -14.30
CA ASP A 52 6.94 6.48 -15.73
C ASP A 52 8.18 5.62 -15.99
N CYS A 53 9.28 5.91 -15.30
CA CYS A 53 10.46 5.05 -15.30
C CYS A 53 10.11 3.64 -14.82
N LEU A 54 9.40 3.51 -13.71
CA LEU A 54 8.97 2.20 -13.18
C LEU A 54 8.04 1.46 -14.14
N LYS A 55 7.08 2.13 -14.74
CA LYS A 55 6.20 1.53 -15.76
C LYS A 55 7.00 0.96 -16.92
N SER A 56 8.00 1.72 -17.40
CA SER A 56 8.90 1.27 -18.47
C SER A 56 9.72 0.04 -18.07
N LYS A 57 10.27 0.03 -16.85
CA LYS A 57 11.09 -1.09 -16.36
C LYS A 57 10.27 -2.35 -16.08
N LEU A 58 9.00 -2.19 -15.76
CA LEU A 58 8.08 -3.29 -15.43
C LEU A 58 7.23 -3.77 -16.62
N LYS A 59 7.38 -3.16 -17.81
CA LYS A 59 6.48 -3.40 -18.95
C LYS A 59 6.40 -4.88 -19.38
N ASP A 60 7.51 -5.62 -19.30
CA ASP A 60 7.62 -7.02 -19.71
C ASP A 60 7.39 -8.01 -18.55
N ILE A 61 6.97 -7.53 -17.38
CA ILE A 61 6.68 -8.33 -16.19
C ILE A 61 5.17 -8.40 -15.99
N ASP A 62 4.54 -9.42 -16.55
CA ASP A 62 3.08 -9.56 -16.54
C ASP A 62 2.56 -10.33 -15.30
N ASP A 63 3.37 -11.24 -14.77
CA ASP A 63 3.03 -12.07 -13.61
C ASP A 63 3.90 -11.65 -12.41
N ALA A 64 3.36 -10.78 -11.55
CA ALA A 64 4.08 -10.30 -10.39
C ALA A 64 3.15 -9.74 -9.31
N ILE A 65 3.63 -9.79 -8.08
CA ILE A 65 3.09 -9.04 -6.96
C ILE A 65 3.97 -7.81 -6.74
N LEU A 66 3.42 -6.62 -6.97
CA LEU A 66 4.11 -5.34 -6.75
C LEU A 66 3.72 -4.77 -5.39
N VAL A 67 4.71 -4.44 -4.58
CA VAL A 67 4.51 -4.01 -3.19
C VAL A 67 5.06 -2.61 -2.97
N GLY A 68 4.24 -1.72 -2.49
CA GLY A 68 4.64 -0.35 -2.16
C GLY A 68 3.44 0.57 -2.02
N HIS A 69 3.61 1.69 -1.31
CA HIS A 69 2.52 2.64 -1.07
C HIS A 69 2.02 3.34 -2.35
N TYR A 70 2.74 3.23 -3.45
CA TYR A 70 2.37 3.76 -4.79
C TYR A 70 2.17 2.66 -5.84
N SER A 71 2.14 1.38 -5.44
CA SER A 71 2.04 0.25 -6.39
C SER A 71 0.78 0.32 -7.26
N HIS A 72 -0.33 0.84 -6.74
CA HIS A 72 -1.59 1.02 -7.46
C HIS A 72 -1.47 1.91 -8.71
N LEU A 73 -0.43 2.74 -8.82
CA LEU A 73 -0.17 3.60 -9.98
C LEU A 73 0.50 2.86 -11.16
N LEU A 74 0.84 1.59 -11.01
CA LEU A 74 1.65 0.82 -11.97
C LEU A 74 0.85 -0.10 -12.91
N SER A 75 -0.41 0.21 -13.17
CA SER A 75 -1.29 -0.56 -14.06
C SER A 75 -1.44 -2.02 -13.63
N CYS A 76 -2.19 -2.25 -12.58
CA CYS A 76 -2.45 -3.57 -11.99
C CYS A 76 -3.81 -4.12 -12.43
N ASP A 77 -3.91 -5.45 -12.56
CA ASP A 77 -5.17 -6.15 -12.79
C ASP A 77 -6.04 -6.16 -11.53
N ILE A 78 -5.38 -6.29 -10.38
CA ILE A 78 -5.98 -6.24 -9.05
C ILE A 78 -5.15 -5.33 -8.16
N VAL A 79 -5.81 -4.43 -7.45
CA VAL A 79 -5.19 -3.62 -6.38
C VAL A 79 -5.79 -4.02 -5.04
N ILE A 80 -4.94 -4.36 -4.09
CA ILE A 80 -5.33 -4.66 -2.72
C ILE A 80 -4.71 -3.59 -1.82
N VAL A 81 -5.54 -2.80 -1.18
CA VAL A 81 -5.12 -1.75 -0.25
C VAL A 81 -5.24 -2.27 1.17
N LEU A 82 -4.09 -2.38 1.85
CA LEU A 82 -4.08 -2.70 3.27
C LEU A 82 -4.37 -1.43 4.06
N ARG A 83 -5.42 -1.50 4.86
CA ARG A 83 -5.90 -0.41 5.72
C ARG A 83 -5.60 -0.74 7.18
N THR A 84 -5.36 0.28 7.97
CA THR A 84 -5.15 0.12 9.42
C THR A 84 -5.76 1.31 10.15
N ASN A 85 -6.53 1.06 11.21
CA ASN A 85 -7.01 2.14 12.06
C ASN A 85 -5.85 3.04 12.48
N PRO A 86 -5.97 4.38 12.35
CA PRO A 86 -4.88 5.32 12.66
C PRO A 86 -4.29 5.18 14.05
N GLN A 87 -5.07 4.81 15.06
CA GLN A 87 -4.56 4.58 16.42
C GLN A 87 -3.62 3.36 16.47
N VAL A 88 -3.96 2.29 15.75
CA VAL A 88 -3.11 1.09 15.65
C VAL A 88 -1.88 1.39 14.81
N LEU A 89 -2.07 2.11 13.70
CA LEU A 89 -0.99 2.51 12.79
C LEU A 89 0.04 3.40 13.49
N GLU A 90 -0.41 4.34 14.31
CA GLU A 90 0.46 5.21 15.11
C GLU A 90 1.40 4.40 16.00
N LYS A 91 0.89 3.39 16.70
CA LYS A 91 1.70 2.50 17.55
C LYS A 91 2.77 1.77 16.72
N ARG A 92 2.41 1.25 15.54
CA ARG A 92 3.34 0.56 14.63
C ARG A 92 4.42 1.51 14.08
N LEU A 93 4.07 2.76 13.78
CA LEU A 93 4.99 3.73 13.19
C LEU A 93 5.92 4.41 14.20
N ARG A 94 5.55 4.47 15.47
CA ARG A 94 6.41 5.03 16.53
C ARG A 94 7.78 4.35 16.62
N GLU A 95 7.84 3.06 16.32
CA GLU A 95 9.09 2.29 16.31
C GLU A 95 10.02 2.63 15.14
N ARG A 96 9.55 3.39 14.13
CA ARG A 96 10.29 3.73 12.92
C ARG A 96 11.05 5.06 12.96
N ASN A 97 11.11 5.72 14.10
CA ASN A 97 11.78 7.02 14.27
C ASN A 97 11.36 8.10 13.25
N TYR A 98 10.09 8.13 12.87
CA TYR A 98 9.57 9.19 12.02
C TYR A 98 9.50 10.51 12.78
N SER A 99 9.73 11.65 12.08
CA SER A 99 9.40 12.96 12.63
C SER A 99 7.90 13.05 12.94
N LYS A 100 7.54 13.93 13.87
CA LYS A 100 6.12 14.14 14.23
C LYS A 100 5.28 14.54 13.01
N GLU A 101 5.84 15.38 12.12
CA GLU A 101 5.18 15.80 10.89
C GLU A 101 4.93 14.61 9.96
N LYS A 102 5.96 13.79 9.71
CA LYS A 102 5.83 12.60 8.84
C LYS A 102 4.86 11.58 9.41
N LEU A 103 4.86 11.37 10.72
CA LEU A 103 3.91 10.51 11.40
C LEU A 103 2.48 11.00 11.17
N ARG A 104 2.22 12.28 11.44
CA ARG A 104 0.90 12.90 11.27
C ARG A 104 0.40 12.83 9.83
N GLU A 105 1.25 13.17 8.86
CA GLU A 105 0.91 13.05 7.42
C GLU A 105 0.46 11.63 7.05
N ASN A 106 1.15 10.59 7.53
CA ASN A 106 0.78 9.19 7.26
C ASN A 106 -0.55 8.81 7.91
N LEU A 107 -0.78 9.24 9.15
CA LEU A 107 -2.04 8.95 9.87
C LEU A 107 -3.24 9.66 9.23
N GLU A 108 -3.07 10.92 8.81
CA GLU A 108 -4.10 11.68 8.10
C GLU A 108 -4.42 11.03 6.73
N ALA A 109 -3.39 10.66 5.96
CA ALA A 109 -3.57 9.98 4.68
C ALA A 109 -4.32 8.64 4.84
N GLU A 110 -4.01 7.87 5.88
CA GLU A 110 -4.72 6.64 6.19
C GLU A 110 -6.18 6.89 6.57
N ALA A 111 -6.44 7.84 7.46
CA ALA A 111 -7.79 8.17 7.88
C ALA A 111 -8.67 8.66 6.72
N LEU A 112 -8.10 9.46 5.82
CA LEU A 112 -8.77 9.97 4.61
C LEU A 112 -8.90 8.93 3.49
N GLY A 113 -8.22 7.79 3.59
CA GLY A 113 -8.26 6.76 2.56
C GLY A 113 -7.66 7.17 1.21
N ILE A 114 -6.65 8.03 1.23
CA ILE A 114 -6.05 8.61 0.02
C ILE A 114 -5.64 7.55 -0.99
N ILE A 115 -4.95 6.50 -0.56
CA ILE A 115 -4.48 5.43 -1.45
C ILE A 115 -5.65 4.66 -2.06
N THR A 116 -6.71 4.42 -1.31
CA THR A 116 -7.92 3.77 -1.85
C THR A 116 -8.59 4.62 -2.92
N GLU A 117 -8.75 5.92 -2.69
CA GLU A 117 -9.33 6.84 -3.65
C GLU A 117 -8.49 6.92 -4.95
N GLU A 118 -7.17 7.02 -4.81
CA GLU A 118 -6.25 6.98 -5.95
C GLU A 118 -6.37 5.64 -6.71
N ALA A 119 -6.40 4.52 -6.01
CA ALA A 119 -6.53 3.19 -6.60
C ALA A 119 -7.85 3.04 -7.38
N LEU A 120 -8.97 3.50 -6.83
CA LEU A 120 -10.28 3.48 -7.47
C LEU A 120 -10.33 4.35 -8.74
N SER A 121 -9.51 5.40 -8.82
CA SER A 121 -9.42 6.24 -10.01
C SER A 121 -8.68 5.59 -11.19
N VAL A 122 -7.84 4.58 -10.92
CA VAL A 122 -6.95 3.96 -11.93
C VAL A 122 -7.19 2.47 -12.17
N CYS A 123 -7.91 1.80 -11.30
CA CYS A 123 -8.19 0.36 -11.41
C CYS A 123 -9.65 0.04 -11.08
N LYS A 124 -10.24 -0.91 -11.80
CA LYS A 124 -11.62 -1.36 -11.57
C LYS A 124 -11.72 -2.40 -10.44
N ASN A 125 -10.67 -3.18 -10.25
CA ASN A 125 -10.64 -4.28 -9.28
C ASN A 125 -9.83 -3.86 -8.05
N VAL A 126 -10.44 -3.05 -7.20
CA VAL A 126 -9.83 -2.55 -5.97
C VAL A 126 -10.51 -3.19 -4.76
N TYR A 127 -9.68 -3.70 -3.85
CA TYR A 127 -10.10 -4.34 -2.61
C TYR A 127 -9.42 -3.66 -1.43
N GLU A 128 -10.08 -3.64 -0.28
CA GLU A 128 -9.55 -3.15 0.99
C GLU A 128 -9.57 -4.25 2.05
N ILE A 129 -8.51 -4.34 2.82
CA ILE A 129 -8.42 -5.24 3.97
C ILE A 129 -8.07 -4.43 5.20
N ASP A 130 -8.96 -4.40 6.19
CA ASP A 130 -8.66 -3.82 7.49
C ASP A 130 -7.76 -4.77 8.30
N THR A 131 -6.52 -4.36 8.52
CA THR A 131 -5.51 -5.14 9.21
C THR A 131 -5.37 -4.79 10.70
N SER A 132 -6.29 -3.97 11.23
CA SER A 132 -6.18 -3.44 12.60
C SER A 132 -6.17 -4.54 13.66
N ASP A 133 -7.05 -5.54 13.50
CA ASP A 133 -7.33 -6.56 14.50
C ASP A 133 -7.14 -8.01 13.98
N ILE A 134 -6.47 -8.17 12.84
CA ILE A 134 -6.19 -9.49 12.25
C ILE A 134 -4.69 -9.73 12.14
N THR A 135 -4.31 -11.00 12.08
CA THR A 135 -2.91 -11.41 11.92
C THR A 135 -2.45 -11.30 10.47
N ILE A 136 -1.13 -11.38 10.25
CA ILE A 136 -0.54 -11.44 8.90
C ILE A 136 -1.03 -12.69 8.16
N GLU A 137 -1.15 -13.81 8.84
CA GLU A 137 -1.67 -15.07 8.30
C GLU A 137 -3.12 -14.95 7.83
N GLU A 138 -3.96 -14.29 8.61
CA GLU A 138 -5.35 -14.01 8.24
C GLU A 138 -5.41 -13.05 7.05
N THR A 139 -4.58 -12.02 7.03
CA THR A 139 -4.45 -11.10 5.89
C THR A 139 -4.04 -11.84 4.62
N ALA A 140 -3.06 -12.75 4.71
CA ALA A 140 -2.60 -13.56 3.58
C ALA A 140 -3.72 -14.46 3.04
N LYS A 141 -4.52 -15.08 3.90
CA LYS A 141 -5.68 -15.89 3.50
C LYS A 141 -6.72 -15.06 2.75
N ILE A 142 -7.00 -13.85 3.21
CA ILE A 142 -7.93 -12.93 2.55
C ILE A 142 -7.40 -12.53 1.17
N ILE A 143 -6.11 -12.21 1.05
CA ILE A 143 -5.48 -11.88 -0.23
C ILE A 143 -5.62 -13.04 -1.22
N ASN A 144 -5.31 -14.26 -0.79
CA ASN A 144 -5.47 -15.44 -1.64
C ASN A 144 -6.92 -15.64 -2.09
N LYS A 145 -7.88 -15.43 -1.19
CA LYS A 145 -9.32 -15.46 -1.51
C LYS A 145 -9.70 -14.42 -2.58
N ILE A 146 -9.16 -13.22 -2.49
CA ILE A 146 -9.35 -12.17 -3.51
C ILE A 146 -8.76 -12.59 -4.85
N ILE A 147 -7.54 -13.11 -4.85
CA ILE A 147 -6.84 -13.58 -6.07
C ILE A 147 -7.61 -14.70 -6.76
N GLU A 148 -8.24 -15.57 -6.00
CA GLU A 148 -9.10 -16.67 -6.51
C GLU A 148 -10.47 -16.19 -7.00
N GLY A 149 -10.77 -14.89 -6.97
CA GLY A 149 -12.06 -14.34 -7.39
C GLY A 149 -13.19 -14.52 -6.38
N LYS A 150 -12.87 -14.84 -5.12
CA LYS A 150 -13.84 -15.07 -4.03
C LYS A 150 -13.85 -13.96 -2.99
N GLY A 151 -13.37 -12.79 -3.33
CA GLY A 151 -13.16 -11.67 -2.42
C GLY A 151 -14.18 -10.54 -2.52
N GLU A 152 -15.39 -10.77 -3.01
CA GLU A 152 -16.38 -9.72 -3.27
C GLU A 152 -16.73 -8.89 -2.02
N GLU A 153 -16.73 -9.51 -0.85
CA GLU A 153 -16.96 -8.84 0.44
C GLU A 153 -15.88 -7.79 0.79
N TYR A 154 -14.69 -7.89 0.18
CA TYR A 154 -13.56 -6.99 0.40
C TYR A 154 -13.46 -5.88 -0.66
N ARG A 155 -14.45 -5.71 -1.52
CA ARG A 155 -14.49 -4.59 -2.47
C ARG A 155 -14.31 -3.27 -1.75
N ALA A 156 -13.45 -2.40 -2.32
CA ALA A 156 -13.10 -1.11 -1.73
C ALA A 156 -14.29 -0.16 -1.57
N GLY A 157 -14.16 0.80 -0.64
CA GLY A 157 -15.13 1.84 -0.38
C GLY A 157 -15.99 1.64 0.88
N LYS A 158 -15.67 0.63 1.70
CA LYS A 158 -16.42 0.31 2.93
C LYS A 158 -15.70 0.74 4.22
N ILE A 159 -14.38 0.96 4.17
CA ILE A 159 -13.57 1.30 5.34
C ILE A 159 -13.47 2.82 5.46
N ASN A 160 -13.86 3.35 6.61
CA ASN A 160 -13.82 4.76 6.92
C ASN A 160 -13.22 4.99 8.32
N PHE A 161 -12.09 5.68 8.37
CA PHE A 161 -11.41 6.05 9.62
C PHE A 161 -11.42 7.56 9.90
N MET A 162 -12.28 8.32 9.22
CA MET A 162 -12.35 9.79 9.37
C MET A 162 -12.57 10.22 10.81
N GLU A 163 -13.40 9.51 11.56
CA GLU A 163 -13.70 9.84 12.96
C GLU A 163 -12.45 9.79 13.86
N GLU A 164 -11.45 8.99 13.48
CA GLU A 164 -10.22 8.85 14.26
C GLU A 164 -9.37 10.12 14.25
N ILE A 165 -9.38 10.88 13.15
CA ILE A 165 -8.64 12.15 13.07
C ILE A 165 -9.44 13.32 13.66
N LEU A 166 -10.76 13.26 13.68
CA LEU A 166 -11.59 14.30 14.28
C LEU A 166 -11.32 14.44 15.79
N LYS A 167 -10.84 13.38 16.45
CA LYS A 167 -10.43 13.41 17.84
C LYS A 167 -9.17 14.25 18.11
N TRP A 168 -8.45 14.67 17.07
CA TRP A 168 -7.20 15.44 17.18
C TRP A 168 -7.43 16.95 17.11
N TYR A 169 -8.64 17.38 16.80
CA TYR A 169 -9.11 18.76 16.68
C TYR A 169 -10.25 19.01 17.67
#